data_2ca7c3c3716018dd80d48338b6a73603
#
_entry.id   2ca7c3c3716018dd80d48338b6a73603
#
_cell.length_a   1.000
_cell.length_b   1.000
_cell.length_c   1.000
_cell.angle_alpha   90.00
_cell.angle_beta   90.00
_cell.angle_gamma   90.00
#
_symmetry.space_group_name_H-M   'P 1'
#
loop_
_entity.id
_entity.type
_entity.pdbx_description
1 polymer ?
#
loop_
_entity_poly.entity_id
_entity_poly.type
_entity_poly.pdbx_seq_one_letter_code
_entity_poly.pdbx_strand_id
1 'polypeptide(L)'
;MNNQTLRGVFDNNVLVSAALLTGVPRKAFDKLLDNGTVLVSVAVLLELADVLNREKFDKYVTHDERMRFMVSFLKVAEMVEITETIIACRDSKDDKFLELVLSGNADFLVTGDKDLLALNPFRGVEIITPREFLDKVF
;
A
#
# COMPACT_ATOMS: atom_id res chain seq x y z
N MET A 1 -17.71 -22.74 4.74
CA MET A 1 -16.60 -22.29 3.90
C MET A 1 -16.17 -20.90 4.33
N ASN A 2 -14.89 -20.72 4.48
CA ASN A 2 -14.36 -19.44 4.87
C ASN A 2 -14.12 -18.57 3.61
N ASN A 3 -14.88 -17.48 3.49
CA ASN A 3 -14.76 -16.54 2.39
C ASN A 3 -14.00 -15.29 2.77
N GLN A 4 -13.32 -15.34 3.91
CA GLN A 4 -12.53 -14.20 4.32
C GLN A 4 -11.38 -13.99 3.34
N THR A 5 -11.27 -12.78 2.86
CA THR A 5 -10.14 -12.36 2.06
C THR A 5 -9.28 -11.41 2.90
N LEU A 6 -7.98 -11.44 2.66
CA LEU A 6 -7.08 -10.49 3.30
C LEU A 6 -7.38 -9.08 2.80
N ARG A 7 -7.23 -8.13 3.68
CA ARG A 7 -7.38 -6.72 3.37
C ARG A 7 -6.07 -6.03 3.74
N GLY A 8 -5.43 -5.42 2.76
CA GLY A 8 -4.10 -4.87 2.98
C GLY A 8 -3.92 -3.49 2.39
N VAL A 9 -3.02 -2.73 3.02
CA VAL A 9 -2.60 -1.42 2.56
C VAL A 9 -1.10 -1.48 2.31
N PHE A 10 -0.66 -0.96 1.18
CA PHE A 10 0.75 -0.71 0.92
C PHE A 10 1.02 0.78 1.05
N ASP A 11 2.12 1.17 1.67
CA ASP A 11 2.50 2.56 1.60
C ASP A 11 2.91 2.90 0.15
N ASN A 12 2.93 4.19 -0.18
CA ASN A 12 3.16 4.59 -1.55
C ASN A 12 4.58 4.27 -2.04
N ASN A 13 5.57 4.21 -1.15
CA ASN A 13 6.93 3.84 -1.54
C ASN A 13 6.98 2.37 -2.00
N VAL A 14 6.24 1.49 -1.33
CA VAL A 14 6.13 0.10 -1.76
C VAL A 14 5.41 0.00 -3.10
N LEU A 15 4.32 0.75 -3.29
CA LEU A 15 3.59 0.76 -4.56
C LEU A 15 4.43 1.31 -5.71
N VAL A 16 5.18 2.37 -5.47
CA VAL A 16 6.10 2.93 -6.47
C VAL A 16 7.16 1.90 -6.85
N SER A 17 7.75 1.23 -5.86
CA SER A 17 8.72 0.17 -6.13
C SER A 17 8.11 -1.00 -6.89
N ALA A 18 6.87 -1.37 -6.59
CA ALA A 18 6.14 -2.41 -7.31
C ALA A 18 5.90 -2.02 -8.77
N ALA A 19 5.63 -0.73 -9.03
CA ALA A 19 5.42 -0.21 -10.37
C ALA A 19 6.70 -0.17 -11.20
N LEU A 20 7.83 0.10 -10.55
CA LEU A 20 9.11 0.34 -11.24
C LEU A 20 9.99 -0.90 -11.33
N LEU A 21 9.87 -1.84 -10.41
CA LEU A 21 10.79 -2.97 -10.23
C LEU A 21 10.04 -4.29 -10.19
N THR A 22 10.78 -5.39 -10.41
CA THR A 22 10.24 -6.75 -10.40
C THR A 22 10.59 -7.51 -9.11
N GLY A 23 11.15 -6.83 -8.13
CA GLY A 23 11.64 -7.45 -6.90
C GLY A 23 10.57 -7.73 -5.84
N VAL A 24 11.01 -7.72 -4.58
CA VAL A 24 10.19 -8.08 -3.42
C VAL A 24 8.91 -7.24 -3.30
N PRO A 25 8.92 -5.90 -3.48
CA PRO A 25 7.68 -5.13 -3.40
C PRO A 25 6.63 -5.57 -4.42
N ARG A 26 7.03 -5.86 -5.66
CA ARG A 26 6.10 -6.35 -6.69
C ARG A 26 5.55 -7.72 -6.34
N LYS A 27 6.39 -8.60 -5.82
CA LYS A 27 5.95 -9.94 -5.40
C LYS A 27 4.97 -9.87 -4.23
N ALA A 28 5.21 -8.97 -3.28
CA ALA A 28 4.30 -8.75 -2.16
C ALA A 28 2.95 -8.23 -2.65
N PHE A 29 2.97 -7.30 -3.60
CA PHE A 29 1.75 -6.75 -4.21
C PHE A 29 0.95 -7.86 -4.88
N ASP A 30 1.60 -8.66 -5.72
CA ASP A 30 0.95 -9.78 -6.42
C ASP A 30 0.38 -10.80 -5.44
N LYS A 31 1.11 -11.09 -4.37
CA LYS A 31 0.64 -12.02 -3.33
C LYS A 31 -0.63 -11.54 -2.65
N LEU A 32 -0.72 -10.24 -2.33
CA LEU A 32 -1.95 -9.71 -1.74
C LEU A 32 -3.11 -9.84 -2.72
N LEU A 33 -2.90 -9.50 -4.00
CA LEU A 33 -3.97 -9.62 -5.00
C LEU A 33 -4.45 -11.07 -5.16
N ASP A 34 -3.56 -12.04 -5.03
CA ASP A 34 -3.93 -13.45 -5.10
C ASP A 34 -4.73 -13.94 -3.89
N ASN A 35 -4.60 -13.28 -2.75
CA ASN A 35 -5.18 -13.73 -1.48
C ASN A 35 -6.20 -12.75 -0.89
N GLY A 36 -6.37 -11.59 -1.48
CA GLY A 36 -7.25 -10.58 -0.89
C GLY A 36 -7.39 -9.32 -1.72
N THR A 37 -7.59 -8.22 -1.02
CA THR A 37 -7.92 -6.94 -1.61
C THR A 37 -6.94 -5.87 -1.13
N VAL A 38 -6.43 -5.08 -2.06
CA VAL A 38 -5.65 -3.88 -1.75
C VAL A 38 -6.61 -2.71 -1.54
N LEU A 39 -6.39 -1.95 -0.47
CA LEU A 39 -7.22 -0.81 -0.10
C LEU A 39 -6.53 0.49 -0.49
N VAL A 40 -7.32 1.48 -0.86
CA VAL A 40 -6.83 2.81 -1.18
C VAL A 40 -7.83 3.86 -0.71
N SER A 41 -7.33 5.03 -0.31
CA SER A 41 -8.14 6.22 -0.05
C SER A 41 -7.84 7.28 -1.11
N VAL A 42 -8.66 8.30 -1.18
CA VAL A 42 -8.41 9.42 -2.10
C VAL A 42 -7.07 10.08 -1.80
N ALA A 43 -6.75 10.31 -0.52
CA ALA A 43 -5.49 10.94 -0.14
C ALA A 43 -4.28 10.12 -0.57
N VAL A 44 -4.32 8.80 -0.35
CA VAL A 44 -3.24 7.89 -0.77
C VAL A 44 -3.13 7.85 -2.29
N LEU A 45 -4.26 7.76 -2.98
CA LEU A 45 -4.28 7.71 -4.45
C LEU A 45 -3.69 8.98 -5.07
N LEU A 46 -4.05 10.16 -4.56
CA LEU A 46 -3.53 11.42 -5.08
C LEU A 46 -2.01 11.53 -4.91
N GLU A 47 -1.48 11.10 -3.77
CA GLU A 47 -0.04 11.09 -3.55
C GLU A 47 0.65 10.08 -4.49
N LEU A 48 0.09 8.89 -4.65
CA LEU A 48 0.63 7.88 -5.55
C LEU A 48 0.70 8.41 -6.99
N ALA A 49 -0.39 9.01 -7.46
CA ALA A 49 -0.45 9.58 -8.80
C ALA A 49 0.61 10.67 -9.00
N ASP A 50 0.76 11.56 -8.02
CA ASP A 50 1.76 12.62 -8.06
C ASP A 50 3.18 12.04 -8.16
N VAL A 51 3.50 11.07 -7.30
CA VAL A 51 4.84 10.46 -7.28
C VAL A 51 5.11 9.71 -8.58
N LEU A 52 4.18 8.90 -9.07
CA LEU A 52 4.36 8.12 -10.30
C LEU A 52 4.46 9.00 -11.55
N ASN A 53 3.98 10.23 -11.48
CA ASN A 53 4.05 11.16 -12.61
C ASN A 53 5.38 11.92 -12.70
N ARG A 54 6.29 11.74 -11.74
CA ARG A 54 7.55 12.48 -11.71
C ARG A 54 8.52 12.04 -12.80
N GLU A 55 9.08 13.03 -13.51
CA GLU A 55 10.02 12.79 -14.62
C GLU A 55 11.27 12.03 -14.23
N LYS A 56 11.67 12.10 -12.97
CA LYS A 56 12.86 11.38 -12.49
C LYS A 56 12.81 9.88 -12.71
N PHE A 57 11.62 9.32 -12.93
CA PHE A 57 11.47 7.89 -13.18
C PHE A 57 11.55 7.51 -14.66
N ASP A 58 11.57 8.49 -15.58
CA ASP A 58 11.57 8.20 -17.03
C ASP A 58 12.78 7.36 -17.46
N LYS A 59 13.89 7.49 -16.77
CA LYS A 59 15.10 6.71 -17.08
C LYS A 59 15.03 5.24 -16.69
N TYR A 60 14.03 4.86 -15.90
CA TYR A 60 13.85 3.48 -15.44
C TYR A 60 12.65 2.82 -16.12
N VAL A 61 11.52 3.52 -16.14
CA VAL A 61 10.24 3.01 -16.65
C VAL A 61 9.54 4.16 -17.37
N THR A 62 9.00 3.91 -18.56
CA THR A 62 8.34 4.96 -19.34
C THR A 62 7.13 5.52 -18.58
N HIS A 63 6.76 6.74 -18.89
CA HIS A 63 5.55 7.36 -18.34
C HIS A 63 4.32 6.51 -18.65
N ASP A 64 4.20 6.01 -19.88
CA ASP A 64 3.07 5.17 -20.28
C ASP A 64 2.97 3.90 -19.44
N GLU A 65 4.08 3.25 -19.15
CA GLU A 65 4.09 2.05 -18.31
C GLU A 65 3.67 2.37 -16.88
N ARG A 66 4.12 3.50 -16.33
CA ARG A 66 3.72 3.93 -14.98
C ARG A 66 2.20 4.22 -14.94
N MET A 67 1.67 4.85 -15.98
CA MET A 67 0.23 5.13 -16.03
C MET A 67 -0.59 3.87 -16.22
N ARG A 68 -0.08 2.88 -16.94
CA ARG A 68 -0.73 1.56 -17.04
C ARG A 68 -0.80 0.87 -15.68
N PHE A 69 0.25 1.00 -14.87
CA PHE A 69 0.22 0.49 -13.50
C PHE A 69 -0.91 1.15 -12.70
N MET A 70 -1.03 2.48 -12.80
CA MET A 70 -2.10 3.23 -12.12
C MET A 70 -3.48 2.73 -12.54
N VAL A 71 -3.71 2.55 -13.84
CA VAL A 71 -4.99 2.06 -14.35
C VAL A 71 -5.28 0.66 -13.82
N SER A 72 -4.29 -0.22 -13.84
CA SER A 72 -4.43 -1.57 -13.31
C SER A 72 -4.70 -1.57 -11.81
N PHE A 73 -4.00 -0.73 -11.07
CA PHE A 73 -4.19 -0.56 -9.63
C PHE A 73 -5.63 -0.12 -9.31
N LEU A 74 -6.13 0.88 -10.03
CA LEU A 74 -7.48 1.38 -9.83
C LEU A 74 -8.56 0.33 -10.12
N LYS A 75 -8.29 -0.60 -11.04
CA LYS A 75 -9.23 -1.67 -11.34
C LYS A 75 -9.37 -2.70 -10.23
N VAL A 76 -8.30 -2.91 -9.46
CA VAL A 76 -8.27 -3.96 -8.43
C VAL A 76 -8.39 -3.42 -7.02
N ALA A 77 -8.07 -2.14 -6.78
CA ALA A 77 -8.11 -1.55 -5.46
C ALA A 77 -9.55 -1.24 -5.02
N GLU A 78 -9.82 -1.45 -3.74
CA GLU A 78 -11.07 -1.02 -3.14
C GLU A 78 -10.89 0.38 -2.57
N MET A 79 -11.72 1.32 -3.02
CA MET A 79 -11.73 2.69 -2.48
C MET A 79 -12.42 2.69 -1.12
N VAL A 80 -11.74 3.21 -0.11
CA VAL A 80 -12.23 3.28 1.27
C VAL A 80 -12.49 4.72 1.65
N GLU A 81 -13.68 4.97 2.19
CA GLU A 81 -14.01 6.26 2.77
C GLU A 81 -13.36 6.38 4.16
N ILE A 82 -12.62 7.47 4.38
CA ILE A 82 -11.93 7.69 5.66
C ILE A 82 -12.92 8.24 6.67
N THR A 83 -13.04 7.54 7.80
CA THR A 83 -13.99 7.88 8.87
C THR A 83 -13.31 8.27 10.18
N GLU A 84 -11.99 8.09 10.29
CA GLU A 84 -11.22 8.45 11.48
C GLU A 84 -10.01 9.31 11.11
N THR A 85 -9.73 10.31 11.93
CA THR A 85 -8.51 11.11 11.83
C THR A 85 -7.50 10.59 12.85
N ILE A 86 -6.29 10.34 12.40
CA ILE A 86 -5.21 9.79 13.21
C ILE A 86 -4.06 10.78 13.27
N ILE A 87 -3.53 11.00 14.48
CA ILE A 87 -2.31 11.78 14.69
C ILE A 87 -1.37 10.89 15.50
N ALA A 88 -0.53 10.13 14.81
CA ALA A 88 0.32 9.14 15.43
C ALA A 88 1.73 9.06 14.86
N CYS A 89 1.91 9.42 13.59
CA CYS A 89 3.20 9.30 12.92
C CYS A 89 4.08 10.51 13.21
N ARG A 90 5.39 10.27 13.27
CA ARG A 90 6.40 11.32 13.40
C ARG A 90 6.28 12.31 12.24
N ASP A 91 6.08 11.81 11.01
CA ASP A 91 5.73 12.64 9.86
C ASP A 91 4.22 12.54 9.65
N SER A 92 3.53 13.67 9.78
CA SER A 92 2.06 13.72 9.64
C SER A 92 1.57 13.26 8.27
N LYS A 93 2.42 13.30 7.25
CA LYS A 93 2.07 12.80 5.91
C LYS A 93 1.82 11.30 5.90
N ASP A 94 2.33 10.55 6.87
CA ASP A 94 2.16 9.11 6.96
C ASP A 94 0.88 8.70 7.71
N ASP A 95 0.24 9.62 8.40
CA ASP A 95 -1.00 9.33 9.13
C ASP A 95 -2.13 8.85 8.22
N LYS A 96 -2.13 9.25 6.94
CA LYS A 96 -3.14 8.79 5.98
C LYS A 96 -3.16 7.28 5.80
N PHE A 97 -2.02 6.60 5.96
CA PHE A 97 -1.97 5.14 5.87
C PHE A 97 -2.62 4.48 7.07
N LEU A 98 -2.43 5.05 8.27
CA LEU A 98 -3.08 4.57 9.49
C LEU A 98 -4.59 4.83 9.43
N GLU A 99 -5.00 5.98 8.94
CA GLU A 99 -6.41 6.29 8.71
C GLU A 99 -7.05 5.28 7.78
N LEU A 100 -6.35 4.92 6.71
CA LEU A 100 -6.83 3.95 5.74
C LEU A 100 -6.96 2.54 6.34
N VAL A 101 -5.94 2.07 7.09
CA VAL A 101 -6.00 0.73 7.68
C VAL A 101 -7.15 0.61 8.67
N LEU A 102 -7.43 1.65 9.46
CA LEU A 102 -8.54 1.62 10.42
C LEU A 102 -9.89 1.74 9.74
N SER A 103 -10.05 2.71 8.83
CA SER A 103 -11.31 2.94 8.14
C SER A 103 -11.69 1.77 7.24
N GLY A 104 -10.70 1.09 6.67
CA GLY A 104 -10.91 -0.05 5.78
C GLY A 104 -10.88 -1.42 6.45
N ASN A 105 -10.67 -1.47 7.75
CA ASN A 105 -10.51 -2.74 8.49
C ASN A 105 -9.43 -3.63 7.86
N ALA A 106 -8.25 -3.04 7.63
CA ALA A 106 -7.14 -3.78 7.04
C ALA A 106 -6.55 -4.78 8.04
N ASP A 107 -6.02 -5.87 7.53
CA ASP A 107 -5.25 -6.85 8.31
C ASP A 107 -3.79 -6.45 8.40
N PHE A 108 -3.28 -5.84 7.33
CA PHE A 108 -1.86 -5.49 7.21
C PHE A 108 -1.65 -4.09 6.65
N LEU A 109 -0.59 -3.44 7.11
CA LEU A 109 0.05 -2.32 6.43
C LEU A 109 1.46 -2.76 6.05
N VAL A 110 1.75 -2.82 4.76
CA VAL A 110 3.05 -3.25 4.24
C VAL A 110 3.88 -2.01 3.91
N THR A 111 5.01 -1.88 4.57
CA THR A 111 5.84 -0.67 4.48
C THR A 111 7.31 -1.00 4.72
N GLY A 112 8.20 -0.18 4.17
CA GLY A 112 9.61 -0.19 4.53
C GLY A 112 10.01 0.98 5.44
N ASP A 113 9.05 1.84 5.78
CA ASP A 113 9.32 3.03 6.60
C ASP A 113 9.49 2.64 8.07
N LYS A 114 10.65 2.97 8.64
CA LYS A 114 10.98 2.62 10.02
C LYS A 114 10.04 3.25 11.03
N ASP A 115 9.56 4.46 10.79
CA ASP A 115 8.66 5.14 11.71
C ASP A 115 7.28 4.46 11.74
N LEU A 116 6.80 3.98 10.61
CA LEU A 116 5.56 3.19 10.56
C LEU A 116 5.76 1.82 11.20
N LEU A 117 6.86 1.14 10.86
CA LEU A 117 7.17 -0.18 11.43
C LEU A 117 7.28 -0.13 12.97
N ALA A 118 7.75 0.97 13.53
CA ALA A 118 7.86 1.15 14.98
C ALA A 118 6.50 1.15 15.68
N LEU A 119 5.41 1.40 14.97
CA LEU A 119 4.06 1.40 15.51
C LEU A 119 3.41 0.01 15.55
N ASN A 120 4.07 -1.00 15.03
CA ASN A 120 3.53 -2.37 14.96
C ASN A 120 3.40 -3.02 16.35
N PRO A 121 2.24 -3.63 16.68
CA PRO A 121 0.98 -3.56 15.96
C PRO A 121 0.24 -2.26 16.26
N PHE A 122 -0.53 -1.77 15.28
CA PHE A 122 -1.32 -0.57 15.48
C PHE A 122 -2.79 -0.94 15.56
N ARG A 123 -3.37 -0.87 16.74
CA ARG A 123 -4.77 -1.22 17.02
C ARG A 123 -5.18 -2.57 16.38
N GLY A 124 -4.33 -3.58 16.54
CA GLY A 124 -4.56 -4.92 16.01
C GLY A 124 -4.16 -5.12 14.55
N VAL A 125 -3.70 -4.08 13.86
CA VAL A 125 -3.22 -4.18 12.48
C VAL A 125 -1.72 -4.46 12.50
N GLU A 126 -1.28 -5.49 11.78
CA GLU A 126 0.15 -5.77 11.62
C GLU A 126 0.78 -4.79 10.65
N ILE A 127 1.88 -4.18 11.06
CA ILE A 127 2.69 -3.31 10.19
C ILE A 127 3.99 -4.05 9.92
N ILE A 128 4.20 -4.47 8.69
CA ILE A 128 5.29 -5.37 8.31
C ILE A 128 5.95 -4.94 7.00
N THR A 129 7.17 -5.44 6.78
CA THR A 129 7.89 -5.19 5.53
C THR A 129 7.35 -6.05 4.39
N PRO A 130 7.64 -5.68 3.13
CA PRO A 130 7.30 -6.54 1.99
C PRO A 130 7.87 -7.95 2.13
N ARG A 131 9.11 -8.09 2.62
CA ARG A 131 9.73 -9.40 2.83
C ARG A 131 8.98 -10.23 3.85
N GLU A 132 8.63 -9.62 5.00
CA GLU A 132 7.85 -10.30 6.03
C GLU A 132 6.50 -10.73 5.51
N PHE A 133 5.86 -9.91 4.67
CA PHE A 133 4.59 -10.27 4.06
C PHE A 133 4.73 -11.47 3.13
N LEU A 134 5.81 -11.52 2.33
CA LEU A 134 6.07 -12.66 1.45
C LEU A 134 6.29 -13.97 2.22
N ASP A 135 6.87 -13.88 3.41
CA ASP A 135 7.17 -15.06 4.21
C ASP A 135 5.94 -15.62 4.93
N LYS A 136 4.83 -14.90 4.95
CA LYS A 136 3.59 -15.39 5.56
C LYS A 136 2.95 -16.47 4.72
N VAL A 137 2.28 -17.39 5.41
CA VAL A 137 1.49 -18.47 4.80
C VAL A 137 0.02 -18.18 5.04
N PHE A 138 -0.75 -18.18 3.99
CA PHE A 138 -2.20 -17.95 4.07
C PHE A 138 -3.00 -19.15 3.65
#